data_9825764274ccb3e6d0c7daaaf31933ba
#
_entry.id   9825764274ccb3e6d0c7daaaf31933ba
#
_cell.length_a   1.000
_cell.length_b   1.000
_cell.length_c   1.000
_cell.angle_alpha   90.00
_cell.angle_beta   90.00
_cell.angle_gamma   90.00
#
_symmetry.space_group_name_H-M   'P 1'
#
loop_
_entity.id
_entity.type
_entity.pdbx_description
1 polymer ?
#
loop_
_entity_poly.entity_id
_entity_poly.type
_entity_poly.pdbx_seq_one_letter_code
_entity_poly.pdbx_strand_id
1 'polypeptide(L)'
;MSEHLPYYPPPIVLVVENDIFERLFKAASLRRQGFEVFEAADVAEAVTVLKNIAVDLLISDISLVDGAVLAQLAKEHQPTTQITWTLDSRQSFVETTVVH
;
A
#
# COMPACT_ATOMS: atom_id res chain seq x y z
N MET A 1 17.80 -11.58 -18.94
CA MET A 1 17.30 -11.53 -18.60
C MET A 1 16.78 -11.49 -17.87
N SER A 2 16.57 -11.41 -17.77
CA SER A 2 15.96 -11.36 -17.11
C SER A 2 15.59 -11.45 -16.42
N GLU A 3 15.90 -11.30 -16.14
CA GLU A 3 15.34 -11.52 -15.32
C GLU A 3 14.29 -11.51 -15.11
N HIS A 4 14.19 -11.66 -15.06
CA HIS A 4 13.05 -11.72 -15.03
C HIS A 4 12.30 -11.41 -13.93
N LEU A 5 11.13 -10.95 -13.98
CA LEU A 5 10.30 -10.74 -12.82
C LEU A 5 9.90 -12.09 -12.30
N PRO A 6 10.03 -12.32 -10.99
CA PRO A 6 9.62 -13.60 -10.43
C PRO A 6 8.10 -13.77 -10.37
N TYR A 7 7.34 -12.69 -10.59
CA TYR A 7 5.89 -12.72 -10.48
C TYR A 7 5.22 -12.30 -11.76
N TYR A 8 4.15 -13.00 -12.10
CA TYR A 8 3.34 -12.60 -13.23
C TYR A 8 1.91 -13.05 -12.98
N PRO A 9 0.96 -12.13 -12.84
CA PRO A 9 1.13 -10.68 -12.95
C PRO A 9 1.91 -10.13 -11.76
N PRO A 10 2.45 -8.90 -11.87
CA PRO A 10 3.17 -8.27 -10.76
C PRO A 10 2.24 -8.06 -9.57
N PRO A 11 2.79 -8.12 -8.36
CA PRO A 11 2.00 -7.80 -7.17
C PRO A 11 1.49 -6.37 -7.22
N ILE A 12 0.31 -6.15 -6.68
CA ILE A 12 -0.35 -4.86 -6.66
C ILE A 12 -0.20 -4.25 -5.28
N VAL A 13 0.32 -3.03 -5.25
CA VAL A 13 0.59 -2.29 -4.02
C VAL A 13 -0.26 -1.03 -4.00
N LEU A 14 -0.93 -0.78 -2.88
CA LEU A 14 -1.64 0.47 -2.64
C LEU A 14 -0.83 1.29 -1.66
N VAL A 15 -0.40 2.48 -2.07
CA VAL A 15 0.34 3.42 -1.23
C VAL A 15 -0.64 4.48 -0.75
N VAL A 16 -0.81 4.59 0.57
CA VAL A 16 -1.70 5.57 1.19
C VAL A 16 -0.84 6.56 1.96
N GLU A 17 -0.76 7.78 1.46
CA GLU A 17 0.14 8.80 1.97
C GLU A 17 -0.43 10.17 1.61
N ASN A 18 -0.70 10.99 2.61
CA ASN A 18 -1.31 12.30 2.35
C ASN A 18 -0.31 13.35 1.85
N ASP A 19 0.98 13.18 2.08
CA ASP A 19 1.98 14.08 1.52
C ASP A 19 2.26 13.69 0.08
N ILE A 20 2.03 14.62 -0.85
CA ILE A 20 2.13 14.30 -2.27
C ILE A 20 3.53 13.89 -2.68
N PHE A 21 4.56 14.54 -2.14
CA PHE A 21 5.93 14.21 -2.54
C PHE A 21 6.36 12.85 -2.00
N GLU A 22 5.99 12.55 -0.75
CA GLU A 22 6.28 11.24 -0.18
C GLU A 22 5.54 10.14 -0.92
N ARG A 23 4.29 10.41 -1.28
CA ARG A 23 3.49 9.43 -2.02
C ARG A 23 4.11 9.15 -3.38
N LEU A 24 4.47 10.19 -4.12
CA LEU A 24 5.08 10.03 -5.44
C LEU A 24 6.41 9.33 -5.36
N PHE A 25 7.21 9.66 -4.34
CA PHE A 25 8.52 9.03 -4.17
C PHE A 25 8.38 7.54 -3.88
N LYS A 26 7.50 7.18 -2.97
CA LYS A 26 7.26 5.78 -2.63
C LYS A 26 6.73 5.00 -3.84
N ALA A 27 5.76 5.59 -4.54
CA ALA A 27 5.18 4.93 -5.70
C ALA A 27 6.22 4.71 -6.79
N ALA A 28 7.03 5.72 -7.07
CA ALA A 28 8.06 5.60 -8.10
C ALA A 28 9.08 4.52 -7.74
N SER A 29 9.48 4.47 -6.49
CA SER A 29 10.44 3.47 -6.02
C SER A 29 9.89 2.05 -6.20
N LEU A 30 8.63 1.85 -5.84
CA LEU A 30 8.01 0.54 -5.97
C LEU A 30 7.82 0.14 -7.43
N ARG A 31 7.45 1.08 -8.27
CA ARG A 31 7.31 0.80 -9.70
C ARG A 31 8.63 0.38 -10.32
N ARG A 32 9.72 1.00 -9.89
CA ARG A 32 11.06 0.61 -10.38
C ARG A 32 11.42 -0.81 -9.97
N GLN A 33 10.83 -1.29 -8.88
CA GLN A 33 11.06 -2.66 -8.42
C GLN A 33 10.16 -3.69 -9.09
N GLY A 34 9.26 -3.24 -9.95
CA GLY A 34 8.41 -4.14 -10.71
C GLY A 34 7.00 -4.30 -10.17
N PHE A 35 6.62 -3.52 -9.14
CA PHE A 35 5.25 -3.58 -8.62
C PHE A 35 4.31 -2.73 -9.45
N GLU A 36 3.06 -3.16 -9.48
CA GLU A 36 1.98 -2.31 -9.98
C GLU A 36 1.46 -1.50 -8.80
N VAL A 37 1.45 -0.16 -8.93
CA VAL A 37 1.20 0.69 -7.77
C VAL A 37 0.00 1.59 -8.02
N PHE A 38 -0.90 1.61 -7.04
CA PHE A 38 -2.00 2.56 -6.96
C PHE A 38 -1.73 3.50 -5.80
N GLU A 39 -2.18 4.74 -5.91
CA GLU A 39 -1.91 5.78 -4.92
C GLU A 39 -3.21 6.31 -4.35
N ALA A 40 -3.20 6.60 -3.06
CA ALA A 40 -4.33 7.22 -2.39
C ALA A 40 -3.80 8.25 -1.39
N ALA A 41 -4.45 9.40 -1.34
CA ALA A 41 -4.04 10.48 -0.44
C ALA A 41 -4.62 10.32 0.96
N ASP A 42 -5.72 9.58 1.08
CA ASP A 42 -6.44 9.45 2.35
C ASP A 42 -7.24 8.15 2.37
N VAL A 43 -7.94 7.94 3.48
CA VAL A 43 -8.73 6.72 3.68
C VAL A 43 -9.82 6.58 2.62
N ALA A 44 -10.48 7.68 2.28
CA ALA A 44 -11.58 7.63 1.32
C ALA A 44 -11.11 7.15 -0.05
N GLU A 45 -9.98 7.69 -0.52
CA GLU A 45 -9.40 7.24 -1.79
C GLU A 45 -8.93 5.80 -1.71
N ALA A 46 -8.34 5.43 -0.58
CA ALA A 46 -7.87 4.05 -0.39
C ALA A 46 -9.03 3.06 -0.45
N VAL A 47 -10.14 3.40 0.17
CA VAL A 47 -11.33 2.53 0.15
C VAL A 47 -11.85 2.36 -1.27
N THR A 48 -11.83 3.42 -2.07
CA THR A 48 -12.24 3.33 -3.47
C THR A 48 -11.38 2.32 -4.22
N VAL A 49 -10.07 2.35 -4.00
CA VAL A 49 -9.18 1.37 -4.62
C VAL A 49 -9.51 -0.04 -4.13
N LEU A 50 -9.65 -0.20 -2.81
CA LEU A 50 -9.89 -1.52 -2.23
C LEU A 50 -11.21 -2.14 -2.68
N LYS A 51 -12.18 -1.32 -3.03
CA LYS A 51 -13.46 -1.83 -3.54
C LYS A 51 -13.37 -2.34 -4.97
N ASN A 52 -12.36 -1.90 -5.71
CA ASN A 52 -12.31 -2.15 -7.15
C ASN A 52 -11.09 -2.95 -7.60
N ILE A 53 -10.04 -2.98 -6.79
CA ILE A 53 -8.76 -3.57 -7.18
C ILE A 53 -8.34 -4.58 -6.12
N ALA A 54 -7.93 -5.77 -6.54
CA ALA A 54 -7.38 -6.76 -5.61
C ALA A 54 -5.95 -6.35 -5.25
N VAL A 55 -5.76 -5.89 -4.02
CA VAL A 55 -4.50 -5.34 -3.54
C VAL A 55 -3.75 -6.41 -2.75
N ASP A 56 -2.49 -6.63 -3.09
CA ASP A 56 -1.65 -7.59 -2.38
C ASP A 56 -1.02 -6.98 -1.15
N LEU A 57 -0.61 -5.71 -1.25
CA LEU A 57 0.08 -5.04 -0.15
C LEU A 57 -0.40 -3.60 -0.03
N LEU A 58 -0.74 -3.21 1.18
CA LEU A 58 -1.12 -1.83 1.49
C LEU A 58 -0.01 -1.23 2.33
N ILE A 59 0.56 -0.13 1.85
CA ILE A 59 1.58 0.62 2.58
C ILE A 59 0.97 1.93 3.02
N SER A 60 0.94 2.17 4.32
CA SER A 60 0.27 3.33 4.88
C SER A 60 1.22 4.12 5.78
N ASP A 61 1.24 5.44 5.56
CA ASP A 61 1.97 6.38 6.40
C ASP A 61 1.02 7.51 6.76
N ILE A 62 -0.10 7.15 7.36
CA ILE A 62 -1.11 8.09 7.80
C ILE A 62 -1.20 8.00 9.31
N SER A 63 -1.96 8.90 9.93
CA SER A 63 -2.05 8.96 11.38
C SER A 63 -2.51 7.62 11.94
N LEU A 64 -2.15 7.35 13.19
CA LEU A 64 -2.50 6.10 13.84
C LEU A 64 -4.00 5.85 13.84
N VAL A 65 -4.80 6.91 14.06
CA VAL A 65 -6.26 6.79 14.08
C VAL A 65 -6.78 6.41 12.70
N ASP A 66 -6.35 7.15 11.67
CA ASP A 66 -6.78 6.87 10.30
C ASP A 66 -6.25 5.53 9.84
N GLY A 67 -5.07 5.16 10.29
CA GLY A 67 -4.49 3.86 9.98
C GLY A 67 -5.32 2.71 10.52
N ALA A 68 -5.83 2.85 11.73
CA ALA A 68 -6.67 1.82 12.34
C ALA A 68 -7.98 1.67 11.56
N VAL A 69 -8.58 2.79 11.16
CA VAL A 69 -9.80 2.76 10.34
C VAL A 69 -9.51 2.08 9.01
N LEU A 70 -8.41 2.45 8.37
CA LEU A 70 -8.05 1.87 7.09
C LEU A 70 -7.81 0.36 7.20
N ALA A 71 -7.14 -0.08 8.25
CA ALA A 71 -6.90 -1.50 8.46
C ALA A 71 -8.20 -2.27 8.59
N GLN A 72 -9.15 -1.71 9.33
CA GLN A 72 -10.46 -2.35 9.50
C GLN A 72 -11.20 -2.46 8.17
N LEU A 73 -11.18 -1.39 7.37
CA LEU A 73 -11.85 -1.38 6.08
C LEU A 73 -11.17 -2.33 5.09
N ALA A 74 -9.85 -2.40 5.12
CA ALA A 74 -9.12 -3.34 4.27
C ALA A 74 -9.50 -4.77 4.63
N LYS A 75 -9.60 -5.07 5.92
CA LYS A 75 -9.98 -6.40 6.37
C LYS A 75 -11.39 -6.77 5.88
N GLU A 76 -12.29 -5.81 5.88
CA GLU A 76 -13.66 -6.05 5.42
C GLU A 76 -13.75 -6.30 3.93
N HIS A 77 -12.97 -5.54 3.15
CA HIS A 77 -13.02 -5.64 1.70
C HIS A 77 -12.09 -6.71 1.14
N GLN A 78 -10.91 -6.87 1.73
CA GLN A 78 -9.88 -7.77 1.21
C GLN A 78 -9.10 -8.39 2.36
N PRO A 79 -9.63 -9.44 2.98
CA PRO A 79 -9.04 -9.99 4.21
C PRO A 79 -7.64 -10.55 4.03
N THR A 80 -7.18 -10.82 2.82
CA THR A 80 -5.84 -11.37 2.59
C THR A 80 -4.79 -10.32 2.27
N THR A 81 -5.17 -9.03 2.20
CA THR A 81 -4.21 -7.97 1.94
C THR A 81 -3.26 -7.82 3.12
N GLN A 82 -1.96 -7.75 2.83
CA GLN A 82 -0.97 -7.45 3.85
C GLN A 82 -0.88 -5.95 4.05
N ILE A 83 -0.69 -5.52 5.29
CA ILE A 83 -0.63 -4.10 5.63
C ILE A 83 0.73 -3.81 6.26
N THR A 84 1.44 -2.84 5.70
CA THR A 84 2.73 -2.39 6.21
C THR A 84 2.62 -0.92 6.58
N TRP A 85 3.10 -0.59 7.77
CA TRP A 85 3.07 0.78 8.28
C TRP A 85 4.46 1.39 8.19
N THR A 86 4.52 2.71 8.01
CA THR A 86 5.77 3.44 8.13
C THR A 86 5.60 4.50 9.20
N LEU A 87 6.67 4.80 9.92
CA LEU A 87 6.63 5.83 10.95
C LEU A 87 6.82 7.22 10.36
N ASP A 88 7.77 7.34 9.45
CA ASP A 88 7.98 8.58 8.74
C ASP A 88 8.74 8.31 7.45
N SER A 89 8.94 9.38 6.68
CA SER A 89 9.51 9.26 5.34
C SER A 89 10.96 8.80 5.33
N ARG A 90 11.65 8.90 6.44
CA ARG A 90 13.07 8.54 6.50
C ARG A 90 13.29 7.13 6.97
N GLN A 91 12.26 6.46 7.40
CA GLN A 91 12.34 5.11 7.90
C GLN A 91 11.77 4.13 6.90
N SER A 92 12.33 2.96 6.89
CA SER A 92 11.73 1.88 6.12
C SER A 92 10.55 1.32 6.90
N PHE A 93 9.97 0.27 6.38
CA PHE A 93 8.77 -0.32 6.95
C PHE A 93 9.06 -0.78 8.37
N VAL A 94 8.12 -0.47 9.27
CA VAL A 94 8.26 -0.79 10.67
C VAL A 94 7.70 -2.17 10.96
N GLU A 95 6.58 -2.46 10.37
CA GLU A 95 5.83 -3.65 10.74
C GLU A 95 4.93 -4.06 9.59
N THR A 96 4.77 -5.36 9.41
CA THR A 96 3.84 -5.89 8.44
C THR A 96 2.82 -6.75 9.17
N THR A 97 1.54 -6.49 8.88
CA THR A 97 0.45 -7.22 9.49
C THR A 97 -0.37 -7.88 8.39
N VAL A 98 -0.66 -9.16 8.58
CA VAL A 98 -1.55 -9.88 7.67
C VAL A 98 -2.96 -9.72 8.18
N VAL A 99 -3.85 -9.25 7.32
CA VAL A 99 -5.25 -9.02 7.64
C VAL A 99 -6.05 -10.22 7.17
N HIS A 100 -6.68 -10.86 8.10
CA HIS A 100 -7.50 -12.05 7.80
C HIS A 100 -8.94 -11.83 8.19
#